data_ac2be31c03f753c56e4a7b17fa7591c6
#
_entry.id   ac2be31c03f753c56e4a7b17fa7591c6
#
_cell.length_a   1.000
_cell.length_b   1.000
_cell.length_c   1.000
_cell.angle_alpha   90.00
_cell.angle_beta   90.00
_cell.angle_gamma   90.00
#
_symmetry.space_group_name_H-M   'P 1'
#
loop_
_entity.id
_entity.type
_entity.pdbx_description
1 polymer ?
#
loop_
_entity_poly.entity_id
_entity_poly.type
_entity_poly.pdbx_seq_one_letter_code
_entity_poly.pdbx_strand_id
1 'polypeptide(L)'
;MLQPLVDPSTGEAFQDLDKFLENKRVALYFTAGWCPMCTSFEPSLIAFRQAAQDSGKPVEILYVSSDRNKDASLQRAASLGMMAIPFGNQTAELKQRYKVWAGSESFEFGFGRRSGVPALVVLDKYSQELAFVAAEAQGLKALKSWDLDDDLGIWGT
;
A
#
# COMPACT_ATOMS: atom_id res chain seq x y z
N MET A 1 -11.61 -10.44 -1.19
CA MET A 1 -11.12 -10.58 0.20
C MET A 1 -9.59 -10.60 0.19
N LEU A 2 -8.99 -9.87 1.12
CA LEU A 2 -7.53 -9.88 1.24
C LEU A 2 -7.05 -11.21 1.80
N GLN A 3 -5.90 -11.66 1.33
CA GLN A 3 -5.23 -12.83 1.85
C GLN A 3 -4.67 -12.54 3.24
N PRO A 4 -4.29 -13.57 4.02
CA PRO A 4 -3.63 -13.34 5.30
C PRO A 4 -2.41 -12.44 5.14
N LEU A 5 -2.28 -11.48 6.06
CA LEU A 5 -1.12 -10.60 6.06
C LEU A 5 0.06 -11.25 6.78
N VAL A 6 1.24 -10.76 6.51
CA VAL A 6 2.45 -11.19 7.20
C VAL A 6 2.93 -10.06 8.11
N ASP A 7 3.19 -10.39 9.38
CA ASP A 7 3.90 -9.47 10.28
C ASP A 7 5.38 -9.48 9.89
N PRO A 8 5.90 -8.37 9.37
CA PRO A 8 7.27 -8.38 8.86
C PRO A 8 8.33 -8.51 9.94
N SER A 9 8.00 -8.22 11.20
CA SER A 9 8.96 -8.36 12.29
C SER A 9 9.17 -9.81 12.71
N THR A 10 8.19 -10.69 12.47
CA THR A 10 8.27 -12.12 12.80
C THR A 10 8.32 -13.00 11.57
N GLY A 11 7.86 -12.51 10.41
CA GLY A 11 7.72 -13.31 9.20
C GLY A 11 6.53 -14.24 9.20
N GLU A 12 5.68 -14.19 10.22
CA GLU A 12 4.56 -15.10 10.39
C GLU A 12 3.26 -14.50 9.87
N ALA A 13 2.35 -15.39 9.42
CA ALA A 13 1.02 -14.98 8.95
C ALA A 13 0.20 -14.41 10.11
N PHE A 14 -0.55 -13.35 9.80
CA PHE A 14 -1.40 -12.67 10.76
C PHE A 14 -2.77 -13.37 10.79
N GLN A 15 -3.17 -13.88 11.96
CA GLN A 15 -4.31 -14.78 12.08
C GLN A 15 -5.67 -14.07 12.10
N ASP A 16 -5.74 -12.87 12.66
CA ASP A 16 -7.02 -12.22 12.95
C ASP A 16 -7.18 -10.95 12.12
N LEU A 17 -7.18 -11.14 10.79
CA LEU A 17 -7.15 -10.05 9.82
C LEU A 17 -8.35 -9.13 9.92
N ASP A 18 -9.56 -9.69 10.04
CA ASP A 18 -10.79 -8.89 10.07
C ASP A 18 -10.80 -7.96 11.29
N LYS A 19 -10.39 -8.47 12.44
CA LYS A 19 -10.31 -7.68 13.66
C LYS A 19 -9.22 -6.60 13.55
N PHE A 20 -8.09 -6.95 12.96
CA PHE A 20 -6.98 -6.02 12.79
C PHE A 20 -7.37 -4.83 11.90
N LEU A 21 -8.15 -5.08 10.86
CA LEU A 21 -8.56 -4.04 9.90
C LEU A 21 -9.87 -3.34 10.28
N GLU A 22 -10.52 -3.78 11.37
CA GLU A 22 -11.80 -3.24 11.80
C GLU A 22 -11.70 -1.75 12.09
N ASN A 23 -12.68 -1.00 11.56
CA ASN A 23 -12.79 0.45 11.76
C ASN A 23 -11.61 1.27 11.21
N LYS A 24 -10.85 0.69 10.28
CA LYS A 24 -9.74 1.37 9.63
C LYS A 24 -9.98 1.45 8.13
N ARG A 25 -9.54 2.55 7.52
CA ARG A 25 -9.40 2.60 6.07
C ARG A 25 -8.17 1.81 5.69
N VAL A 26 -8.27 1.01 4.64
CA VAL A 26 -7.16 0.15 4.18
C VAL A 26 -6.63 0.70 2.87
N ALA A 27 -5.31 0.78 2.75
CA ALA A 27 -4.66 1.17 1.51
C ALA A 27 -3.56 0.17 1.18
N LEU A 28 -3.52 -0.24 -0.08
CA LEU A 28 -2.44 -1.08 -0.62
C LEU A 28 -1.35 -0.16 -1.14
N TYR A 29 -0.15 -0.27 -0.61
CA TYR A 29 0.98 0.55 -1.00
C TYR A 29 1.96 -0.25 -1.85
N PHE A 30 1.99 0.03 -3.14
CA PHE A 30 2.85 -0.63 -4.13
C PHE A 30 4.19 0.10 -4.16
N THR A 31 5.26 -0.58 -3.75
CA THR A 31 6.55 0.08 -3.50
C THR A 31 7.71 -0.92 -3.49
N ALA A 32 8.92 -0.38 -3.43
CA ALA A 32 10.14 -1.16 -3.27
C ALA A 32 11.22 -0.33 -2.57
N GLY A 33 12.03 -0.97 -1.75
CA GLY A 33 13.11 -0.30 -1.04
C GLY A 33 14.25 0.19 -1.96
N TRP A 34 14.41 -0.44 -3.14
CA TRP A 34 15.43 -0.03 -4.10
C TRP A 34 15.00 1.19 -4.94
N CYS A 35 13.74 1.59 -4.85
CA CYS A 35 13.17 2.65 -5.68
C CYS A 35 13.38 4.02 -5.03
N PRO A 36 14.21 4.92 -5.59
CA PRO A 36 14.47 6.23 -4.97
C PRO A 36 13.21 7.09 -4.85
N MET A 37 12.32 7.02 -5.84
CA MET A 37 11.06 7.77 -5.82
C MET A 37 10.16 7.27 -4.68
N CYS A 38 10.16 5.97 -4.44
CA CYS A 38 9.41 5.37 -3.33
C CYS A 38 9.97 5.83 -1.98
N THR A 39 11.28 5.71 -1.79
CA THR A 39 11.90 6.08 -0.51
C THR A 39 11.79 7.57 -0.22
N SER A 40 11.79 8.41 -1.25
CA SER A 40 11.59 9.86 -1.08
C SER A 40 10.14 10.20 -0.70
N PHE A 41 9.19 9.41 -1.13
CA PHE A 41 7.77 9.62 -0.85
C PHE A 41 7.40 9.15 0.58
N GLU A 42 8.06 8.14 1.09
CA GLU A 42 7.67 7.44 2.31
C GLU A 42 7.63 8.30 3.57
N PRO A 43 8.57 9.23 3.83
CA PRO A 43 8.44 10.07 5.03
C PRO A 43 7.13 10.86 5.06
N SER A 44 6.69 11.36 3.92
CA SER A 44 5.42 12.10 3.83
C SER A 44 4.22 11.18 4.00
N LEU A 45 4.29 9.95 3.48
CA LEU A 45 3.24 8.97 3.67
C LEU A 45 3.09 8.57 5.14
N ILE A 46 4.22 8.36 5.83
CA ILE A 46 4.21 8.04 7.27
C ILE A 46 3.62 9.20 8.07
N ALA A 47 4.02 10.44 7.75
CA ALA A 47 3.45 11.62 8.41
C ALA A 47 1.94 11.72 8.15
N PHE A 48 1.49 11.42 6.94
CA PHE A 48 0.07 11.40 6.60
C PHE A 48 -0.68 10.35 7.44
N ARG A 49 -0.11 9.15 7.57
CA ARG A 49 -0.71 8.07 8.37
C ARG A 49 -0.90 8.52 9.82
N GLN A 50 0.10 9.16 10.39
CA GLN A 50 0.04 9.66 11.76
C GLN A 50 -1.02 10.76 11.90
N ALA A 51 -1.07 11.70 10.97
CA ALA A 51 -2.06 12.77 10.97
C ALA A 51 -3.48 12.20 10.85
N ALA A 52 -3.67 11.17 10.03
CA ALA A 52 -4.96 10.50 9.89
C ALA A 52 -5.39 9.87 11.21
N GLN A 53 -4.50 9.18 11.89
CA GLN A 53 -4.79 8.58 13.18
C GLN A 53 -5.14 9.64 14.21
N ASP A 54 -4.37 10.73 14.27
CA ASP A 54 -4.62 11.84 15.21
C ASP A 54 -5.95 12.54 14.95
N SER A 55 -6.43 12.48 13.72
CA SER A 55 -7.72 13.07 13.32
C SER A 55 -8.90 12.13 13.54
N GLY A 56 -8.68 10.97 14.13
CA GLY A 56 -9.75 9.97 14.31
C GLY A 56 -10.11 9.21 13.05
N LYS A 57 -9.25 9.21 12.05
CA LYS A 57 -9.43 8.53 10.76
C LYS A 57 -8.31 7.53 10.52
N PRO A 58 -8.21 6.45 11.32
CA PRO A 58 -7.09 5.52 11.22
C PRO A 58 -7.05 4.84 9.85
N VAL A 59 -5.85 4.73 9.32
CA VAL A 59 -5.60 4.03 8.07
C VAL A 59 -4.54 2.96 8.30
N GLU A 60 -4.79 1.77 7.74
CA GLU A 60 -3.81 0.70 7.73
C GLU A 60 -3.23 0.61 6.32
N ILE A 61 -1.94 0.84 6.21
CA ILE A 61 -1.24 0.81 4.92
C ILE A 61 -0.52 -0.53 4.84
N LEU A 62 -0.85 -1.31 3.80
CA LEU A 62 -0.33 -2.65 3.60
C LEU A 62 0.73 -2.63 2.50
N TYR A 63 1.88 -3.23 2.78
CA TYR A 63 3.03 -3.23 1.89
C TYR A 63 2.85 -4.25 0.77
N VAL A 64 2.84 -3.81 -0.49
CA VAL A 64 2.80 -4.67 -1.68
C VAL A 64 4.12 -4.51 -2.39
N SER A 65 4.96 -5.54 -2.31
CA SER A 65 6.38 -5.44 -2.64
C SER A 65 6.69 -5.60 -4.12
N SER A 66 7.55 -4.72 -4.63
CA SER A 66 8.32 -4.92 -5.86
C SER A 66 9.81 -5.09 -5.54
N ASP A 67 10.14 -5.47 -4.31
CA ASP A 67 11.51 -5.80 -3.92
C ASP A 67 11.98 -7.08 -4.62
N ARG A 68 13.27 -7.29 -4.61
CA ARG A 68 13.89 -8.38 -5.36
C ARG A 68 13.69 -9.75 -4.73
N ASN A 69 13.48 -9.79 -3.40
CA ASN A 69 13.28 -11.04 -2.69
C ASN A 69 12.45 -10.81 -1.43
N LYS A 70 12.05 -11.92 -0.80
CA LYS A 70 11.20 -11.91 0.37
C LYS A 70 11.84 -11.18 1.55
N ASP A 71 13.13 -11.41 1.80
CA ASP A 71 13.82 -10.82 2.95
C ASP A 71 13.89 -9.30 2.83
N ALA A 72 14.22 -8.79 1.64
CA ALA A 72 14.25 -7.35 1.40
C ALA A 72 12.86 -6.73 1.62
N SER A 73 11.82 -7.42 1.16
CA SER A 73 10.43 -7.00 1.33
C SER A 73 10.07 -6.88 2.81
N LEU A 74 10.36 -7.91 3.59
CA LEU A 74 10.03 -7.93 5.02
C LEU A 74 10.81 -6.86 5.80
N GLN A 75 12.08 -6.68 5.50
CA GLN A 75 12.88 -5.64 6.14
C GLN A 75 12.31 -4.25 5.87
N ARG A 76 11.93 -3.99 4.64
CA ARG A 76 11.40 -2.67 4.28
C ARG A 76 10.05 -2.43 4.92
N ALA A 77 9.15 -3.41 4.86
CA ALA A 77 7.83 -3.30 5.49
C ALA A 77 7.96 -3.05 7.00
N ALA A 78 8.86 -3.77 7.67
CA ALA A 78 9.11 -3.58 9.09
C ALA A 78 9.59 -2.17 9.40
N SER A 79 10.51 -1.65 8.59
CA SER A 79 11.04 -0.29 8.79
C SER A 79 9.97 0.80 8.64
N LEU A 80 8.93 0.53 7.87
CA LEU A 80 7.82 1.45 7.65
C LEU A 80 6.65 1.22 8.60
N GLY A 81 6.72 0.21 9.46
CA GLY A 81 5.64 -0.13 10.37
C GLY A 81 4.39 -0.63 9.65
N MET A 82 4.55 -1.35 8.55
CA MET A 82 3.45 -1.85 7.74
C MET A 82 3.40 -3.38 7.78
N MET A 83 2.18 -3.94 7.88
CA MET A 83 2.00 -5.36 7.58
C MET A 83 2.20 -5.56 6.09
N ALA A 84 2.63 -6.77 5.70
CA ALA A 84 2.96 -7.06 4.32
C ALA A 84 1.97 -8.04 3.69
N ILE A 85 1.67 -7.82 2.41
CA ILE A 85 1.04 -8.85 1.58
C ILE A 85 2.09 -9.93 1.38
N PRO A 86 1.76 -11.22 1.51
CA PRO A 86 2.74 -12.29 1.33
C PRO A 86 3.46 -12.18 -0.01
N PHE A 87 4.78 -12.21 0.03
CA PHE A 87 5.61 -12.07 -1.16
C PHE A 87 5.46 -13.27 -2.09
N GLY A 88 5.20 -13.03 -3.37
CA GLY A 88 5.06 -14.07 -4.38
C GLY A 88 3.73 -13.98 -5.10
N ASN A 89 2.94 -15.07 -5.07
CA ASN A 89 1.69 -15.14 -5.83
C ASN A 89 0.68 -14.07 -5.42
N GLN A 90 0.59 -13.75 -4.14
CA GLN A 90 -0.37 -12.77 -3.64
C GLN A 90 -0.01 -11.36 -4.09
N THR A 91 1.27 -10.97 -4.04
CA THR A 91 1.69 -9.67 -4.56
C THR A 91 1.49 -9.60 -6.07
N ALA A 92 1.80 -10.69 -6.79
CA ALA A 92 1.61 -10.74 -8.24
C ALA A 92 0.14 -10.57 -8.62
N GLU A 93 -0.77 -11.21 -7.89
CA GLU A 93 -2.20 -11.09 -8.14
C GLU A 93 -2.68 -9.66 -7.98
N LEU A 94 -2.26 -8.99 -6.90
CA LEU A 94 -2.67 -7.60 -6.66
C LEU A 94 -2.10 -6.66 -7.71
N LYS A 95 -0.85 -6.86 -8.13
CA LYS A 95 -0.25 -6.06 -9.20
C LYS A 95 -1.05 -6.19 -10.50
N GLN A 96 -1.43 -7.39 -10.86
CA GLN A 96 -2.22 -7.62 -12.07
C GLN A 96 -3.63 -7.08 -11.95
N ARG A 97 -4.26 -7.23 -10.79
CA ARG A 97 -5.62 -6.76 -10.54
C ARG A 97 -5.71 -5.25 -10.67
N TYR A 98 -4.78 -4.52 -10.07
CA TYR A 98 -4.83 -3.05 -10.04
C TYR A 98 -3.96 -2.40 -11.11
N LYS A 99 -3.22 -3.20 -11.88
CA LYS A 99 -2.36 -2.72 -12.98
C LYS A 99 -1.24 -1.80 -12.48
N VAL A 100 -0.62 -2.17 -11.37
CA VAL A 100 0.48 -1.42 -10.76
C VAL A 100 1.68 -2.32 -10.55
N TRP A 101 2.80 -2.01 -11.21
CA TRP A 101 4.07 -2.70 -11.01
C TRP A 101 5.23 -1.81 -11.44
N ALA A 102 6.45 -2.13 -10.97
CA ALA A 102 7.64 -1.39 -11.36
C ALA A 102 7.97 -1.64 -12.83
N GLY A 103 8.62 -0.67 -13.48
CA GLY A 103 9.03 -0.82 -14.87
C GLY A 103 9.88 -2.06 -15.12
N SER A 104 10.76 -2.40 -14.16
CA SER A 104 11.60 -3.60 -14.25
C SER A 104 10.81 -4.90 -14.21
N GLU A 105 9.55 -4.86 -13.79
CA GLU A 105 8.68 -6.04 -13.74
C GLU A 105 7.87 -6.25 -15.03
N SER A 106 8.08 -5.42 -16.04
CA SER A 106 7.32 -5.54 -17.30
C SER A 106 7.56 -6.85 -18.03
N PHE A 107 8.67 -7.52 -17.80
CA PHE A 107 8.91 -8.87 -18.33
C PHE A 107 7.88 -9.87 -17.79
N GLU A 108 7.47 -9.71 -16.55
CA GLU A 108 6.52 -10.61 -15.90
C GLU A 108 5.07 -10.20 -16.17
N PHE A 109 4.77 -8.90 -16.12
CA PHE A 109 3.39 -8.40 -16.14
C PHE A 109 3.00 -7.70 -17.44
N GLY A 110 3.96 -7.38 -18.31
CA GLY A 110 3.69 -6.73 -19.59
C GLY A 110 3.74 -5.20 -19.51
N PHE A 111 3.13 -4.55 -20.50
CA PHE A 111 3.24 -3.09 -20.66
C PHE A 111 1.91 -2.36 -20.42
N GLY A 112 0.87 -3.06 -19.97
CA GLY A 112 -0.46 -2.48 -19.77
C GLY A 112 -0.70 -1.88 -18.38
N ARG A 113 0.35 -1.51 -17.65
CA ARG A 113 0.20 -0.96 -16.29
C ARG A 113 -0.49 0.39 -16.29
N ARG A 114 -1.31 0.62 -15.26
CA ARG A 114 -1.89 1.94 -14.99
C ARG A 114 -0.84 2.88 -14.40
N SER A 115 0.04 2.35 -13.59
CA SER A 115 1.07 3.12 -12.89
C SER A 115 2.25 2.24 -12.53
N GLY A 116 3.40 2.88 -12.33
CA GLY A 116 4.54 2.28 -11.65
C GLY A 116 4.45 2.52 -10.16
N VAL A 117 5.54 2.26 -9.45
CA VAL A 117 5.65 2.48 -8.01
C VAL A 117 6.37 3.80 -7.74
N PRO A 118 6.06 4.55 -6.69
CA PRO A 118 5.07 4.26 -5.65
C PRO A 118 3.63 4.58 -6.08
N ALA A 119 2.67 3.83 -5.54
CA ALA A 119 1.25 4.10 -5.75
C ALA A 119 0.45 3.48 -4.62
N LEU A 120 -0.71 4.06 -4.31
CA LEU A 120 -1.63 3.49 -3.33
C LEU A 120 -2.99 3.25 -3.96
N VAL A 121 -3.58 2.11 -3.62
CA VAL A 121 -4.97 1.80 -3.92
C VAL A 121 -5.72 1.80 -2.60
N VAL A 122 -6.64 2.75 -2.43
CA VAL A 122 -7.44 2.87 -1.22
C VAL A 122 -8.68 2.00 -1.37
N LEU A 123 -8.95 1.17 -0.39
CA LEU A 123 -10.06 0.21 -0.43
C LEU A 123 -11.19 0.65 0.50
N ASP A 124 -12.43 0.34 0.10
CA ASP A 124 -13.58 0.50 0.97
C ASP A 124 -13.74 -0.73 1.89
N LYS A 125 -14.78 -0.74 2.73
CA LYS A 125 -15.02 -1.82 3.68
C LYS A 125 -15.31 -3.17 3.03
N TYR A 126 -15.59 -3.18 1.73
CA TYR A 126 -15.84 -4.41 0.96
C TYR A 126 -14.62 -4.85 0.16
N SER A 127 -13.46 -4.23 0.40
CA SER A 127 -12.21 -4.48 -0.31
C SER A 127 -12.27 -4.13 -1.80
N GLN A 128 -13.14 -3.16 -2.14
CA GLN A 128 -13.22 -2.63 -3.50
C GLN A 128 -12.39 -1.35 -3.61
N GLU A 129 -11.84 -1.08 -4.78
CA GLU A 129 -11.08 0.15 -4.98
C GLU A 129 -11.99 1.36 -4.81
N LEU A 130 -11.63 2.23 -3.88
CA LEU A 130 -12.33 3.49 -3.61
C LEU A 130 -11.62 4.67 -4.27
N ALA A 131 -10.30 4.66 -4.27
CA ALA A 131 -9.50 5.74 -4.83
C ALA A 131 -8.10 5.22 -5.21
N PHE A 132 -7.46 5.93 -6.14
CA PHE A 132 -6.09 5.67 -6.55
C PHE A 132 -5.24 6.91 -6.28
N VAL A 133 -4.15 6.73 -5.52
CA VAL A 133 -3.20 7.80 -5.21
C VAL A 133 -1.98 7.63 -6.10
N ALA A 134 -1.88 8.47 -7.12
CA ALA A 134 -0.88 8.35 -8.19
C ALA A 134 0.46 8.98 -7.79
N ALA A 135 1.13 8.38 -6.81
CA ALA A 135 2.35 8.96 -6.24
C ALA A 135 3.53 8.96 -7.22
N GLU A 136 3.63 7.97 -8.10
CA GLU A 136 4.69 7.97 -9.12
C GLU A 136 4.55 9.17 -10.06
N ALA A 137 3.33 9.44 -10.53
CA ALA A 137 3.09 10.52 -11.48
C ALA A 137 3.10 11.89 -10.83
N GLN A 138 2.59 12.01 -9.61
CA GLN A 138 2.33 13.30 -8.96
C GLN A 138 3.22 13.59 -7.76
N GLY A 139 4.01 12.62 -7.32
CA GLY A 139 4.88 12.80 -6.16
C GLY A 139 4.07 13.13 -4.90
N LEU A 140 4.60 14.05 -4.10
CA LEU A 140 3.97 14.43 -2.83
C LEU A 140 2.59 15.07 -3.02
N LYS A 141 2.32 15.65 -4.18
CA LYS A 141 1.00 16.24 -4.48
C LYS A 141 -0.11 15.19 -4.48
N ALA A 142 0.22 13.93 -4.72
CA ALA A 142 -0.76 12.86 -4.75
C ALA A 142 -1.51 12.72 -3.41
N LEU A 143 -0.84 12.99 -2.28
CA LEU A 143 -1.47 12.89 -0.96
C LEU A 143 -2.54 13.94 -0.73
N LYS A 144 -2.54 15.04 -1.50
CA LYS A 144 -3.59 16.07 -1.39
C LYS A 144 -4.95 15.57 -1.83
N SER A 145 -4.99 14.56 -2.69
CA SER A 145 -6.26 13.95 -3.12
C SER A 145 -6.91 13.14 -1.99
N TRP A 146 -6.14 12.80 -0.98
CA TRP A 146 -6.61 12.07 0.20
C TRP A 146 -6.77 13.05 1.37
N ASP A 147 -7.74 13.94 1.22
CA ASP A 147 -7.94 15.06 2.13
C ASP A 147 -8.49 14.60 3.47
N LEU A 148 -7.75 14.88 4.55
CA LEU A 148 -8.16 14.53 5.91
C LEU A 148 -9.36 15.35 6.39
N ASP A 149 -9.63 16.49 5.77
CA ASP A 149 -10.75 17.35 6.15
C ASP A 149 -12.04 17.00 5.41
N ASP A 150 -11.98 16.08 4.44
CA ASP A 150 -13.13 15.68 3.65
C ASP A 150 -13.77 14.40 4.19
N ASP A 151 -14.81 14.55 5.01
CA ASP A 151 -15.51 13.41 5.60
C ASP A 151 -16.39 12.66 4.61
N LEU A 152 -16.65 13.22 3.43
CA LEU A 152 -17.52 12.62 2.42
C LEU A 152 -16.77 11.93 1.29
N GLY A 153 -15.49 12.25 1.09
CA GLY A 153 -14.67 11.67 0.05
C GLY A 153 -14.20 10.26 0.39
N ILE A 154 -12.89 10.06 0.34
CA ILE A 154 -12.27 8.76 0.62
C ILE A 154 -12.65 8.22 2.01
N TRP A 155 -12.93 9.12 2.96
CA TRP A 155 -13.26 8.75 4.33
C TRP A 155 -14.73 8.40 4.55
N GLY A 156 -15.58 8.72 3.58
CA GLY A 156 -16.99 8.41 3.66
C GLY A 156 -17.24 6.91 3.43
N THR A 157 -17.91 6.25 4.35
CA THR A 157 -18.21 4.81 4.29
C THR A 157 -16.97 3.94 4.14
#